data_bb40684a3f84b78e69071e88ab1ee50c
#
_entry.id   bb40684a3f84b78e69071e88ab1ee50c
#
_cell.length_a   1.000
_cell.length_b   1.000
_cell.length_c   1.000
_cell.angle_alpha   90.00
_cell.angle_beta   90.00
_cell.angle_gamma   90.00
#
_symmetry.space_group_name_H-M   'P 1'
#
loop_
_entity.id
_entity.type
_entity.pdbx_description
1 polymer ?
#
loop_
_entity_poly.entity_id
_entity_poly.type
_entity_poly.pdbx_seq_one_letter_code
_entity_poly.pdbx_strand_id
1 'polypeptide(L)'
;MISHTGTTRRCRIVAVSISMVLGACQPAFAQTPDQGDIWTIRAENDKISTQPRGSDRNYTNGVQASWMSGANKVPVYAGDFAHLLWGDGQVRVGLGFSQRIYTPSNLGLRNPDPRDRPYAGFLAGTGTLLHETATRQDILALTLGVIGPLALGEQVQNGFHRLIQVDTAKGWSHQLPNEGAAELLTQRTWRRPLGSFAGLDSDILPSLALGVGTVRDYVQSGIVFRIGQGLNTDFGPARIGPGINGSDAYAAAPAASWYVFSGVSGQAIGRDAFLDGALFSRSVHVDRNILVGELQAGVAVIWQGVRLTYTQTWQTEQYRHQRPGLFNFGSLTLSATF
;
A
#
# COMPACT_ATOMS: atom_id res chain seq x y z
N MET A 1 -84.11 -60.96 -6.68
CA MET A 1 -84.08 -60.86 -8.10
C MET A 1 -83.53 -59.50 -8.46
N ILE A 2 -82.54 -59.39 -9.22
CA ILE A 2 -81.77 -58.24 -9.73
C ILE A 2 -80.55 -57.91 -8.85
N SER A 3 -79.46 -58.45 -9.31
CA SER A 3 -78.06 -58.17 -8.88
C SER A 3 -77.63 -56.84 -9.34
N HIS A 4 -77.01 -56.03 -8.50
CA HIS A 4 -76.20 -54.85 -8.91
C HIS A 4 -74.73 -55.03 -8.45
N THR A 5 -73.94 -55.31 -9.43
CA THR A 5 -72.47 -55.29 -9.32
C THR A 5 -71.94 -53.89 -9.37
N GLY A 6 -71.43 -53.40 -8.24
CA GLY A 6 -70.76 -52.10 -8.19
C GLY A 6 -69.24 -52.23 -8.43
N THR A 7 -68.76 -51.66 -9.55
CA THR A 7 -67.38 -51.64 -9.89
C THR A 7 -66.66 -50.43 -9.25
N THR A 8 -65.84 -50.69 -8.27
CA THR A 8 -64.98 -49.65 -7.64
C THR A 8 -63.76 -49.39 -8.52
N ARG A 9 -63.67 -48.21 -9.18
CA ARG A 9 -62.48 -47.69 -9.83
C ARG A 9 -61.49 -47.22 -8.75
N ARG A 10 -60.33 -47.89 -8.67
CA ARG A 10 -59.18 -47.43 -7.90
C ARG A 10 -58.46 -46.39 -8.69
N CYS A 11 -58.47 -45.16 -8.22
CA CYS A 11 -57.62 -44.06 -8.73
C CYS A 11 -56.17 -44.30 -8.25
N ARG A 12 -55.24 -44.61 -9.16
CA ARG A 12 -53.82 -44.69 -8.88
C ARG A 12 -53.25 -43.26 -8.99
N ILE A 13 -52.86 -42.70 -7.82
CA ILE A 13 -52.09 -41.48 -7.77
C ILE A 13 -50.66 -41.88 -8.13
N VAL A 14 -50.16 -41.45 -9.28
CA VAL A 14 -48.73 -41.53 -9.65
C VAL A 14 -48.04 -40.33 -9.00
N ALA A 15 -47.32 -40.59 -7.93
CA ALA A 15 -46.39 -39.58 -7.35
C ALA A 15 -45.14 -39.47 -8.24
N VAL A 16 -45.06 -38.37 -8.96
CA VAL A 16 -43.84 -38.00 -9.68
C VAL A 16 -42.87 -37.35 -8.69
N SER A 17 -41.86 -38.11 -8.26
CA SER A 17 -40.76 -37.60 -7.45
C SER A 17 -39.82 -36.80 -8.36
N ILE A 18 -39.87 -35.47 -8.27
CA ILE A 18 -38.88 -34.59 -8.86
C ILE A 18 -37.64 -34.59 -7.95
N SER A 19 -36.63 -35.39 -8.28
CA SER A 19 -35.31 -35.32 -7.66
C SER A 19 -34.61 -34.08 -8.20
N MET A 20 -34.59 -32.99 -7.42
CA MET A 20 -33.72 -31.83 -7.67
C MET A 20 -32.30 -32.27 -7.39
N VAL A 21 -31.54 -32.54 -8.46
CA VAL A 21 -30.06 -32.62 -8.40
C VAL A 21 -29.56 -31.20 -8.21
N LEU A 22 -29.32 -30.79 -6.98
CA LEU A 22 -28.49 -29.65 -6.66
C LEU A 22 -27.04 -30.00 -7.05
N GLY A 23 -26.71 -29.78 -8.32
CA GLY A 23 -25.34 -29.71 -8.76
C GLY A 23 -24.67 -28.53 -8.08
N ALA A 24 -23.82 -28.80 -7.08
CA ALA A 24 -22.90 -27.81 -6.55
C ALA A 24 -21.99 -27.37 -7.72
N CYS A 25 -22.34 -26.26 -8.35
CA CYS A 25 -21.45 -25.56 -9.25
C CYS A 25 -20.29 -25.04 -8.39
N GLN A 26 -19.24 -25.82 -8.26
CA GLN A 26 -17.96 -25.29 -7.76
C GLN A 26 -17.54 -24.23 -8.79
N PRO A 27 -17.28 -22.97 -8.37
CA PRO A 27 -16.70 -22.01 -9.29
C PRO A 27 -15.36 -22.61 -9.72
N ALA A 28 -15.26 -22.97 -11.00
CA ALA A 28 -13.99 -23.25 -11.62
C ALA A 28 -13.19 -21.94 -11.46
N PHE A 29 -12.17 -21.97 -10.63
CA PHE A 29 -11.19 -20.89 -10.60
C PHE A 29 -10.55 -20.87 -11.99
N ALA A 30 -11.03 -19.96 -12.84
CA ALA A 30 -10.37 -19.68 -14.09
C ALA A 30 -8.93 -19.33 -13.72
N GLN A 31 -7.99 -20.12 -14.22
CA GLN A 31 -6.58 -19.77 -14.14
C GLN A 31 -6.47 -18.39 -14.77
N THR A 32 -6.16 -17.39 -13.94
CA THR A 32 -5.84 -16.04 -14.42
C THR A 32 -4.71 -16.19 -15.45
N PRO A 33 -4.80 -15.53 -16.61
CA PRO A 33 -3.74 -15.56 -17.62
C PRO A 33 -2.40 -15.25 -16.96
N ASP A 34 -1.31 -15.85 -17.47
CA ASP A 34 0.06 -15.62 -17.00
C ASP A 34 0.29 -14.10 -16.88
N GLN A 35 0.36 -13.62 -15.64
CA GLN A 35 0.54 -12.21 -15.37
C GLN A 35 2.02 -11.93 -15.54
N GLY A 36 2.34 -11.10 -16.52
CA GLY A 36 3.69 -10.66 -16.80
C GLY A 36 4.35 -9.93 -15.62
N ASP A 37 5.56 -9.51 -15.83
CA ASP A 37 6.28 -8.66 -14.90
C ASP A 37 5.61 -7.29 -14.81
N ILE A 38 5.66 -6.68 -13.64
CA ILE A 38 5.03 -5.37 -13.37
C ILE A 38 6.12 -4.35 -13.10
N TRP A 39 6.11 -3.26 -13.85
CA TRP A 39 6.92 -2.09 -13.58
C TRP A 39 6.07 -0.97 -13.01
N THR A 40 6.54 -0.33 -11.95
CA THR A 40 5.82 0.75 -11.28
C THR A 40 6.70 1.96 -11.08
N ILE A 41 6.17 3.15 -11.39
CA ILE A 41 6.74 4.44 -11.00
C ILE A 41 5.74 5.13 -10.08
N ARG A 42 6.24 5.70 -8.98
CA ARG A 42 5.42 6.38 -7.99
C ARG A 42 6.06 7.67 -7.54
N ALA A 43 5.23 8.71 -7.42
CA ALA A 43 5.62 10.00 -6.88
C ALA A 43 4.66 10.40 -5.75
N GLU A 44 5.20 10.80 -4.62
CA GLU A 44 4.47 11.32 -3.47
C GLU A 44 4.99 12.73 -3.15
N ASN A 45 4.07 13.67 -2.93
CA ASN A 45 4.47 15.03 -2.62
C ASN A 45 3.35 15.78 -1.90
N ASP A 46 3.70 16.67 -0.98
CA ASP A 46 2.73 17.50 -0.27
C ASP A 46 2.03 18.53 -1.17
N LYS A 47 2.64 18.90 -2.32
CA LYS A 47 2.02 19.76 -3.35
C LYS A 47 1.03 19.04 -4.27
N ILE A 48 1.09 17.73 -4.38
CA ILE A 48 0.08 16.92 -5.09
C ILE A 48 -1.22 16.79 -4.26
N SER A 49 -1.25 17.37 -3.08
CA SER A 49 -2.37 17.32 -2.16
C SER A 49 -3.51 18.25 -2.57
N THR A 50 -4.70 17.98 -2.04
CA THR A 50 -5.91 18.83 -2.26
C THR A 50 -5.88 20.16 -1.51
N GLN A 51 -4.85 20.45 -0.73
CA GLN A 51 -4.76 21.74 -0.03
C GLN A 51 -4.16 22.83 -0.95
N PRO A 52 -4.81 24.02 -1.04
CA PRO A 52 -4.40 25.11 -1.95
C PRO A 52 -3.02 25.72 -1.65
N ARG A 53 -2.41 25.39 -0.51
CA ARG A 53 -1.11 25.90 -0.07
C ARG A 53 -0.25 24.73 0.35
N GLY A 54 0.24 23.96 -0.63
CA GLY A 54 1.30 23.00 -0.43
C GLY A 54 2.48 23.70 0.26
N SER A 55 2.93 23.13 1.37
CA SER A 55 4.11 23.59 2.07
C SER A 55 5.08 22.42 2.07
N ASP A 56 6.24 22.57 1.43
CA ASP A 56 7.32 21.60 1.55
C ASP A 56 7.67 21.43 3.04
N ARG A 57 7.03 20.48 3.71
CA ARG A 57 7.23 20.19 5.15
C ARG A 57 6.91 18.75 5.47
N ASN A 58 7.47 18.27 6.54
CA ASN A 58 7.31 16.90 7.04
C ASN A 58 7.79 15.87 6.01
N TYR A 59 6.90 15.08 5.44
CA TYR A 59 7.20 14.22 4.29
C TYR A 59 6.99 15.02 3.01
N THR A 60 8.07 15.62 2.53
CA THR A 60 8.01 16.58 1.43
C THR A 60 7.92 15.93 0.08
N ASN A 61 8.72 14.87 -0.13
CA ASN A 61 8.77 14.17 -1.42
C ASN A 61 9.18 12.71 -1.26
N GLY A 62 8.63 11.86 -2.11
CA GLY A 62 9.03 10.48 -2.32
C GLY A 62 8.94 10.13 -3.79
N VAL A 63 9.96 9.46 -4.31
CA VAL A 63 9.96 8.87 -5.66
C VAL A 63 10.40 7.42 -5.55
N GLN A 64 9.74 6.55 -6.28
CA GLN A 64 10.08 5.13 -6.34
C GLN A 64 9.93 4.61 -7.77
N ALA A 65 10.88 3.78 -8.17
CA ALA A 65 10.75 2.85 -9.28
C ALA A 65 10.86 1.43 -8.75
N SER A 66 9.98 0.54 -9.19
CA SER A 66 9.98 -0.86 -8.75
C SER A 66 9.62 -1.80 -9.89
N TRP A 67 10.11 -3.02 -9.76
CA TRP A 67 9.79 -4.16 -10.59
C TRP A 67 9.26 -5.29 -9.70
N MET A 68 8.28 -6.03 -10.19
CA MET A 68 7.75 -7.23 -9.55
C MET A 68 7.58 -8.34 -10.59
N SER A 69 8.04 -9.53 -10.28
CA SER A 69 7.96 -10.69 -11.17
C SER A 69 6.52 -11.07 -11.52
N GLY A 70 6.32 -11.75 -12.63
CA GLY A 70 5.09 -12.48 -12.91
C GLY A 70 4.76 -13.48 -11.79
N ALA A 71 3.47 -13.83 -11.67
CA ALA A 71 3.01 -14.78 -10.66
C ALA A 71 3.71 -16.14 -10.85
N ASN A 72 4.27 -16.67 -9.77
CA ASN A 72 5.05 -17.91 -9.73
C ASN A 72 6.29 -17.94 -10.65
N LYS A 73 6.69 -16.80 -11.22
CA LYS A 73 7.98 -16.63 -11.93
C LYS A 73 9.06 -16.20 -10.93
N VAL A 74 9.36 -17.07 -9.97
CA VAL A 74 10.29 -16.81 -8.86
C VAL A 74 11.33 -17.93 -8.76
N PRO A 75 12.52 -17.66 -8.20
CA PRO A 75 13.47 -18.70 -7.86
C PRO A 75 12.82 -19.75 -6.95
N VAL A 76 13.12 -21.04 -7.19
CA VAL A 76 12.50 -22.16 -6.45
C VAL A 76 12.61 -21.97 -4.93
N TYR A 77 13.79 -21.61 -4.44
CA TYR A 77 14.01 -21.38 -3.00
C TYR A 77 13.14 -20.25 -2.42
N ALA A 78 12.80 -19.22 -3.22
CA ALA A 78 11.91 -18.13 -2.78
C ALA A 78 10.45 -18.61 -2.73
N GLY A 79 10.03 -19.42 -3.70
CA GLY A 79 8.73 -20.09 -3.70
C GLY A 79 8.56 -21.02 -2.51
N ASP A 80 9.52 -21.93 -2.29
CA ASP A 80 9.51 -22.88 -1.17
C ASP A 80 9.47 -22.15 0.18
N PHE A 81 10.26 -21.09 0.34
CA PHE A 81 10.27 -20.29 1.55
C PHE A 81 8.92 -19.56 1.78
N ALA A 82 8.32 -19.01 0.73
CA ALA A 82 7.00 -18.38 0.85
C ALA A 82 5.92 -19.41 1.23
N HIS A 83 5.94 -20.59 0.62
CA HIS A 83 4.98 -21.66 0.95
C HIS A 83 5.20 -22.21 2.36
N LEU A 84 6.44 -22.28 2.84
CA LEU A 84 6.74 -22.63 4.23
C LEU A 84 6.15 -21.62 5.23
N LEU A 85 6.20 -20.34 4.91
CA LEU A 85 5.70 -19.28 5.80
C LEU A 85 4.17 -19.14 5.76
N TRP A 86 3.57 -19.30 4.57
CA TRP A 86 2.21 -18.84 4.34
C TRP A 86 1.27 -19.90 3.72
N GLY A 87 1.78 -21.05 3.33
CA GLY A 87 1.02 -22.11 2.66
C GLY A 87 0.90 -21.90 1.16
N ASP A 88 -0.05 -22.60 0.54
CA ASP A 88 -0.27 -22.54 -0.91
C ASP A 88 -0.81 -21.16 -1.35
N GLY A 89 -0.33 -20.71 -2.51
CA GLY A 89 -0.74 -19.45 -3.12
C GLY A 89 0.19 -19.03 -4.25
N GLN A 90 -0.10 -17.88 -4.85
CA GLN A 90 0.77 -17.28 -5.86
C GLN A 90 1.91 -16.52 -5.17
N VAL A 91 3.12 -16.70 -5.68
CA VAL A 91 4.32 -16.06 -5.14
C VAL A 91 4.92 -15.12 -6.19
N ARG A 92 5.36 -13.96 -5.74
CA ARG A 92 6.10 -12.97 -6.53
C ARG A 92 7.31 -12.49 -5.76
N VAL A 93 8.35 -12.08 -6.47
CA VAL A 93 9.48 -11.33 -5.92
C VAL A 93 9.49 -9.94 -6.54
N GLY A 94 9.92 -8.95 -5.76
CA GLY A 94 10.01 -7.57 -6.22
C GLY A 94 11.30 -6.91 -5.81
N LEU A 95 11.72 -5.93 -6.60
CA LEU A 95 12.83 -5.04 -6.31
C LEU A 95 12.35 -3.59 -6.47
N GLY A 96 12.65 -2.75 -5.51
CA GLY A 96 12.30 -1.34 -5.52
C GLY A 96 13.50 -0.47 -5.22
N PHE A 97 13.53 0.73 -5.79
CA PHE A 97 14.49 1.77 -5.46
C PHE A 97 13.73 3.05 -5.18
N SER A 98 13.98 3.66 -4.03
CA SER A 98 13.22 4.83 -3.58
C SER A 98 14.12 5.90 -2.96
N GLN A 99 13.74 7.16 -3.16
CA GLN A 99 14.26 8.30 -2.42
C GLN A 99 13.11 8.97 -1.67
N ARG A 100 13.34 9.33 -0.41
CA ARG A 100 12.41 10.09 0.43
C ARG A 100 13.10 11.32 1.00
N ILE A 101 12.37 12.43 1.06
CA ILE A 101 12.86 13.71 1.57
C ILE A 101 11.93 14.18 2.68
N TYR A 102 12.53 14.54 3.79
CA TYR A 102 11.85 15.11 4.95
C TYR A 102 12.45 16.48 5.25
N THR A 103 11.58 17.47 5.53
CA THR A 103 12.02 18.84 5.80
C THR A 103 11.22 19.47 6.94
N PRO A 104 11.80 20.42 7.67
CA PRO A 104 11.07 21.25 8.60
C PRO A 104 10.05 22.16 7.89
N SER A 105 9.20 22.80 8.68
CA SER A 105 8.10 23.62 8.16
C SER A 105 8.56 24.94 7.49
N ASN A 106 9.76 25.43 7.79
CA ASN A 106 10.29 26.66 7.22
C ASN A 106 11.61 26.44 6.51
N LEU A 107 11.54 26.33 5.18
CA LEU A 107 12.71 26.10 4.31
C LEU A 107 13.63 27.32 4.15
N GLY A 108 13.13 28.52 4.48
CA GLY A 108 13.88 29.78 4.35
C GLY A 108 14.95 30.00 5.41
N LEU A 109 14.93 29.22 6.50
CA LEU A 109 15.88 29.35 7.61
C LEU A 109 17.17 28.57 7.31
N ARG A 110 18.33 29.22 7.46
CA ARG A 110 19.65 28.56 7.43
C ARG A 110 19.87 27.69 8.66
N ASN A 111 19.38 28.16 9.82
CA ASN A 111 19.38 27.42 11.08
C ASN A 111 17.93 27.04 11.38
N PRO A 112 17.49 25.80 11.12
CA PRO A 112 16.13 25.33 11.38
C PRO A 112 15.79 25.41 12.88
N ASP A 113 14.49 25.58 13.20
CA ASP A 113 14.01 25.52 14.58
C ASP A 113 14.34 24.12 15.14
N PRO A 114 15.09 24.00 16.26
CA PRO A 114 15.44 22.69 16.84
C PRO A 114 14.24 21.92 17.37
N ARG A 115 13.05 22.54 17.46
CA ARG A 115 11.80 21.89 17.85
C ARG A 115 11.01 21.38 16.63
N ASP A 116 11.46 21.71 15.41
CA ASP A 116 10.88 21.19 14.17
C ASP A 116 11.69 19.97 13.70
N ARG A 117 11.07 19.13 12.87
CA ARG A 117 11.73 17.93 12.37
C ARG A 117 13.03 18.24 11.63
N PRO A 118 14.05 17.38 11.73
CA PRO A 118 15.28 17.53 10.99
C PRO A 118 15.08 17.45 9.47
N TYR A 119 15.96 18.11 8.70
CA TYR A 119 16.18 17.73 7.32
C TYR A 119 16.71 16.30 7.24
N ALA A 120 16.19 15.51 6.33
CA ALA A 120 16.72 14.17 6.07
C ALA A 120 16.44 13.74 4.62
N GLY A 121 17.46 13.24 3.94
CA GLY A 121 17.32 12.39 2.77
C GLY A 121 17.39 10.93 3.16
N PHE A 122 16.66 10.07 2.48
CA PHE A 122 16.75 8.62 2.58
C PHE A 122 16.73 8.00 1.20
N LEU A 123 17.75 7.23 0.86
CA LEU A 123 17.89 6.52 -0.41
C LEU A 123 18.01 5.05 -0.13
N ALA A 124 17.16 4.22 -0.73
CA ALA A 124 17.08 2.81 -0.38
C ALA A 124 16.68 1.90 -1.53
N GLY A 125 17.21 0.67 -1.48
CA GLY A 125 16.73 -0.49 -2.22
C GLY A 125 15.87 -1.38 -1.34
N THR A 126 14.80 -1.95 -1.90
CA THR A 126 13.91 -2.88 -1.19
C THR A 126 13.75 -4.16 -1.99
N GLY A 127 14.01 -5.30 -1.36
CA GLY A 127 13.64 -6.62 -1.84
C GLY A 127 12.33 -7.07 -1.21
N THR A 128 11.39 -7.55 -1.99
CA THR A 128 10.05 -7.96 -1.54
C THR A 128 9.77 -9.40 -1.92
N LEU A 129 9.27 -10.18 -0.97
CA LEU A 129 8.60 -11.46 -1.20
C LEU A 129 7.11 -11.25 -0.92
N LEU A 130 6.28 -11.59 -1.90
CA LEU A 130 4.84 -11.40 -1.84
C LEU A 130 4.16 -12.74 -2.11
N HIS A 131 3.15 -13.04 -1.31
CA HIS A 131 2.31 -14.22 -1.45
C HIS A 131 0.85 -13.82 -1.48
N GLU A 132 0.09 -14.38 -2.40
CA GLU A 132 -1.33 -14.05 -2.59
C GLU A 132 -2.20 -15.29 -2.72
N THR A 133 -3.36 -15.20 -2.08
CA THR A 133 -4.52 -16.06 -2.30
C THR A 133 -5.72 -15.21 -2.72
N ALA A 134 -6.86 -15.81 -3.00
CA ALA A 134 -8.07 -15.06 -3.33
C ALA A 134 -8.50 -14.06 -2.23
N THR A 135 -8.17 -14.36 -0.97
CA THR A 135 -8.67 -13.60 0.21
C THR A 135 -7.59 -13.03 1.10
N ARG A 136 -6.32 -13.24 0.78
CA ARG A 136 -5.20 -12.83 1.64
C ARG A 136 -3.97 -12.48 0.80
N GLN A 137 -3.28 -11.44 1.21
CA GLN A 137 -1.95 -11.07 0.71
C GLN A 137 -1.00 -10.97 1.89
N ASP A 138 0.19 -11.57 1.76
CA ASP A 138 1.28 -11.52 2.72
C ASP A 138 2.51 -10.90 2.05
N ILE A 139 3.22 -10.05 2.77
CA ILE A 139 4.43 -9.37 2.31
C ILE A 139 5.53 -9.56 3.35
N LEU A 140 6.72 -9.88 2.90
CA LEU A 140 7.97 -9.76 3.64
C LEU A 140 8.90 -8.90 2.79
N ALA A 141 9.39 -7.78 3.34
CA ALA A 141 10.27 -6.87 2.61
C ALA A 141 11.49 -6.48 3.45
N LEU A 142 12.66 -6.53 2.83
CA LEU A 142 13.91 -6.04 3.39
C LEU A 142 14.32 -4.78 2.64
N THR A 143 14.43 -3.68 3.37
CA THR A 143 14.93 -2.39 2.86
C THR A 143 16.32 -2.14 3.38
N LEU A 144 17.25 -1.83 2.49
CA LEU A 144 18.62 -1.42 2.80
C LEU A 144 18.90 -0.08 2.14
N GLY A 145 19.56 0.84 2.87
CA GLY A 145 19.78 2.18 2.32
C GLY A 145 20.70 3.04 3.17
N VAL A 146 20.63 4.35 2.93
CA VAL A 146 21.39 5.35 3.64
C VAL A 146 20.51 6.57 3.96
N ILE A 147 20.66 7.09 5.17
CA ILE A 147 20.09 8.38 5.60
C ILE A 147 21.20 9.43 5.53
N GLY A 148 20.84 10.69 5.28
CA GLY A 148 21.75 11.83 5.34
C GLY A 148 22.25 12.33 3.97
N PRO A 149 23.37 13.05 3.92
CA PRO A 149 23.90 13.68 2.69
C PRO A 149 24.10 12.73 1.50
N LEU A 150 24.49 11.48 1.74
CA LEU A 150 24.66 10.46 0.69
C LEU A 150 23.32 10.06 0.03
N ALA A 151 22.19 10.36 0.66
CA ALA A 151 20.87 10.15 0.06
C ALA A 151 20.50 11.26 -0.94
N LEU A 152 21.33 12.27 -1.14
CA LEU A 152 21.18 13.34 -2.13
C LEU A 152 19.89 14.18 -2.01
N GLY A 153 19.31 14.27 -0.80
CA GLY A 153 18.04 14.98 -0.57
C GLY A 153 18.11 16.46 -0.94
N GLU A 154 19.18 17.15 -0.55
CA GLU A 154 19.42 18.56 -0.93
C GLU A 154 19.49 18.75 -2.43
N GLN A 155 20.29 17.92 -3.11
CA GLN A 155 20.52 18.03 -4.54
C GLN A 155 19.23 17.88 -5.32
N VAL A 156 18.41 16.90 -4.95
CA VAL A 156 17.13 16.62 -5.61
C VAL A 156 16.13 17.72 -5.30
N GLN A 157 15.92 18.11 -4.04
CA GLN A 157 14.96 19.15 -3.69
C GLN A 157 15.36 20.51 -4.29
N ASN A 158 16.58 20.97 -4.04
CA ASN A 158 17.03 22.27 -4.53
C ASN A 158 17.21 22.29 -6.05
N GLY A 159 17.53 21.15 -6.66
CA GLY A 159 17.56 20.99 -8.13
C GLY A 159 16.17 21.17 -8.73
N PHE A 160 15.16 20.52 -8.15
CA PHE A 160 13.77 20.65 -8.58
C PHE A 160 13.24 22.08 -8.36
N HIS A 161 13.51 22.70 -7.19
CA HIS A 161 13.13 24.08 -6.90
C HIS A 161 13.66 25.06 -7.92
N ARG A 162 14.94 24.92 -8.33
CA ARG A 162 15.52 25.75 -9.40
C ARG A 162 14.82 25.53 -10.74
N LEU A 163 14.47 24.27 -11.07
CA LEU A 163 13.77 23.95 -12.32
C LEU A 163 12.40 24.63 -12.41
N ILE A 164 11.65 24.66 -11.30
CA ILE A 164 10.32 25.28 -11.25
C ILE A 164 10.36 26.75 -10.76
N GLN A 165 11.54 27.33 -10.62
CA GLN A 165 11.78 28.74 -10.26
C GLN A 165 11.16 29.15 -8.91
N VAL A 166 11.27 28.28 -7.89
CA VAL A 166 10.93 28.60 -6.51
C VAL A 166 12.16 28.66 -5.62
N ASP A 167 12.03 29.30 -4.44
CA ASP A 167 13.13 29.44 -3.50
C ASP A 167 13.67 28.09 -3.05
N THR A 168 15.00 27.98 -2.98
CA THR A 168 15.68 26.78 -2.50
C THR A 168 15.65 26.69 -0.97
N ALA A 169 15.63 25.46 -0.45
CA ALA A 169 15.73 25.18 0.97
C ALA A 169 17.16 25.48 1.49
N LYS A 170 17.27 26.27 2.57
CA LYS A 170 18.54 26.84 3.04
C LYS A 170 19.17 26.08 4.21
N GLY A 171 18.44 25.18 4.86
CA GLY A 171 18.84 24.52 6.11
C GLY A 171 19.47 23.15 5.96
N TRP A 172 19.74 22.66 4.77
CA TRP A 172 20.28 21.33 4.50
C TRP A 172 21.63 21.02 5.16
N SER A 173 22.45 22.04 5.47
CA SER A 173 23.68 21.85 6.25
C SER A 173 23.45 21.28 7.67
N HIS A 174 22.20 21.32 8.15
CA HIS A 174 21.76 20.79 9.45
C HIS A 174 20.97 19.50 9.32
N GLN A 175 21.10 18.78 8.21
CA GLN A 175 20.42 17.49 8.01
C GLN A 175 21.00 16.38 8.91
N LEU A 176 20.26 15.30 9.05
CA LEU A 176 20.78 14.10 9.72
C LEU A 176 22.08 13.63 9.07
N PRO A 177 23.06 13.13 9.86
CA PRO A 177 24.32 12.63 9.34
C PRO A 177 24.13 11.36 8.50
N ASN A 178 25.18 10.99 7.75
CA ASN A 178 25.17 9.73 7.04
C ASN A 178 25.14 8.55 7.99
N GLU A 179 24.15 7.68 7.78
CA GLU A 179 23.97 6.45 8.53
C GLU A 179 23.42 5.35 7.64
N GLY A 180 23.99 4.14 7.75
CA GLY A 180 23.44 2.95 7.09
C GLY A 180 22.07 2.60 7.67
N ALA A 181 21.15 2.23 6.82
CA ALA A 181 19.76 2.01 7.17
C ALA A 181 19.30 0.61 6.73
N ALA A 182 18.63 -0.10 7.64
CA ALA A 182 18.00 -1.38 7.38
C ALA A 182 16.62 -1.45 8.05
N GLU A 183 15.64 -2.00 7.36
CA GLU A 183 14.28 -2.25 7.90
C GLU A 183 13.74 -3.56 7.34
N LEU A 184 13.23 -4.41 8.21
CA LEU A 184 12.46 -5.60 7.86
C LEU A 184 10.98 -5.32 8.13
N LEU A 185 10.16 -5.48 7.11
CA LEU A 185 8.71 -5.32 7.17
C LEU A 185 8.03 -6.68 6.94
N THR A 186 7.05 -7.01 7.77
CA THR A 186 6.05 -8.01 7.43
C THR A 186 4.66 -7.41 7.48
N GLN A 187 3.81 -7.78 6.53
CA GLN A 187 2.44 -7.28 6.44
C GLN A 187 1.50 -8.39 6.01
N ARG A 188 0.29 -8.38 6.54
CA ARG A 188 -0.82 -9.21 6.09
C ARG A 188 -2.05 -8.35 5.85
N THR A 189 -2.67 -8.56 4.70
CA THR A 189 -3.92 -7.90 4.29
C THR A 189 -4.94 -8.97 3.96
N TRP A 190 -6.16 -8.85 4.48
CA TRP A 190 -7.28 -9.73 4.16
C TRP A 190 -8.26 -9.00 3.25
N ARG A 191 -8.88 -9.75 2.32
CA ARG A 191 -10.01 -9.28 1.53
C ARG A 191 -11.29 -9.87 2.10
N ARG A 192 -12.27 -9.02 2.37
CA ARG A 192 -13.58 -9.40 2.87
C ARG A 192 -14.66 -8.74 1.98
N PRO A 193 -15.23 -9.47 1.02
CA PRO A 193 -16.34 -8.97 0.22
C PRO A 193 -17.52 -8.61 1.11
N LEU A 194 -18.18 -7.49 0.82
CA LEU A 194 -19.40 -7.04 1.53
C LEU A 194 -20.65 -7.29 0.70
N GLY A 195 -20.53 -7.33 -0.64
CA GLY A 195 -21.62 -7.57 -1.56
C GLY A 195 -21.57 -6.67 -2.77
N SER A 196 -22.58 -6.82 -3.64
CA SER A 196 -22.74 -6.06 -4.88
C SER A 196 -24.06 -5.30 -4.87
N PHE A 197 -24.06 -4.05 -5.32
CA PHE A 197 -25.23 -3.22 -5.46
C PHE A 197 -25.14 -2.40 -6.74
N ALA A 198 -26.19 -2.40 -7.56
CA ALA A 198 -26.28 -1.67 -8.83
C ALA A 198 -25.10 -1.89 -9.78
N GLY A 199 -24.54 -3.12 -9.83
CA GLY A 199 -23.38 -3.46 -10.67
C GLY A 199 -22.03 -3.01 -10.13
N LEU A 200 -21.98 -2.51 -8.90
CA LEU A 200 -20.76 -2.19 -8.17
C LEU A 200 -20.54 -3.19 -7.05
N ASP A 201 -19.33 -3.71 -6.96
CA ASP A 201 -18.89 -4.55 -5.85
C ASP A 201 -18.34 -3.68 -4.72
N SER A 202 -18.41 -4.19 -3.49
CA SER A 202 -17.78 -3.56 -2.33
C SER A 202 -17.04 -4.58 -1.49
N ASP A 203 -15.92 -4.16 -0.91
CA ASP A 203 -15.14 -4.96 0.02
C ASP A 203 -14.45 -4.09 1.08
N ILE A 204 -13.90 -4.77 2.09
CA ILE A 204 -12.95 -4.18 3.03
C ILE A 204 -11.65 -4.97 3.03
N LEU A 205 -10.56 -4.23 3.24
CA LEU A 205 -9.19 -4.74 3.34
C LEU A 205 -8.60 -4.41 4.72
N PRO A 206 -8.92 -5.20 5.78
CA PRO A 206 -8.20 -5.10 7.04
C PRO A 206 -6.74 -5.48 6.85
N SER A 207 -5.81 -4.79 7.52
CA SER A 207 -4.38 -5.06 7.45
C SER A 207 -3.69 -4.92 8.79
N LEU A 208 -2.60 -5.69 8.96
CA LEU A 208 -1.67 -5.61 10.07
C LEU A 208 -0.26 -5.64 9.52
N ALA A 209 0.60 -4.75 10.02
CA ALA A 209 2.00 -4.69 9.64
C ALA A 209 2.89 -4.49 10.88
N LEU A 210 4.10 -5.03 10.79
CA LEU A 210 5.19 -4.87 11.74
C LEU A 210 6.45 -4.51 10.98
N GLY A 211 7.06 -3.38 11.31
CA GLY A 211 8.38 -2.97 10.83
C GLY A 211 9.37 -2.93 11.97
N VAL A 212 10.57 -3.44 11.75
CA VAL A 212 11.69 -3.36 12.71
C VAL A 212 12.99 -3.05 11.98
N GLY A 213 13.84 -2.21 12.58
CA GLY A 213 15.12 -1.86 12.00
C GLY A 213 15.71 -0.56 12.49
N THR A 214 16.76 -0.08 11.82
CA THR A 214 17.40 1.19 12.18
C THR A 214 16.60 2.40 11.65
N VAL A 215 15.71 2.20 10.68
CA VAL A 215 14.87 3.27 10.10
C VAL A 215 13.65 3.53 10.96
N ARG A 216 12.82 2.49 11.17
CA ARG A 216 11.62 2.59 11.98
C ARG A 216 11.30 1.26 12.67
N ASP A 217 10.79 1.38 13.90
CA ASP A 217 10.16 0.29 14.65
C ASP A 217 8.70 0.64 14.89
N TYR A 218 7.79 -0.15 14.36
CA TYR A 218 6.35 0.16 14.48
C TYR A 218 5.46 -1.08 14.33
N VAL A 219 4.28 -0.98 14.92
CA VAL A 219 3.14 -1.83 14.63
C VAL A 219 2.06 -0.95 14.03
N GLN A 220 1.45 -1.41 12.96
CA GLN A 220 0.37 -0.70 12.27
C GLN A 220 -0.82 -1.61 12.07
N SER A 221 -2.01 -1.09 12.26
CA SER A 221 -3.27 -1.73 11.88
C SER A 221 -4.16 -0.74 11.14
N GLY A 222 -4.93 -1.24 10.18
CA GLY A 222 -5.84 -0.38 9.42
C GLY A 222 -6.86 -1.17 8.63
N ILE A 223 -7.76 -0.43 8.02
CA ILE A 223 -8.82 -0.97 7.16
C ILE A 223 -9.05 -0.01 5.98
N VAL A 224 -9.18 -0.57 4.79
CA VAL A 224 -9.58 0.16 3.58
C VAL A 224 -10.94 -0.37 3.13
N PHE A 225 -11.88 0.51 2.88
CA PHE A 225 -13.14 0.23 2.18
C PHE A 225 -12.98 0.57 0.70
N ARG A 226 -13.48 -0.30 -0.18
CA ARG A 226 -13.48 -0.08 -1.63
C ARG A 226 -14.88 -0.32 -2.19
N ILE A 227 -15.22 0.45 -3.24
CA ILE A 227 -16.41 0.24 -4.06
C ILE A 227 -16.06 0.49 -5.53
N GLY A 228 -16.48 -0.39 -6.43
CA GLY A 228 -16.18 -0.28 -7.86
C GLY A 228 -16.42 -1.58 -8.61
N GLN A 229 -15.65 -1.80 -9.67
CA GLN A 229 -15.72 -2.99 -10.52
C GLN A 229 -14.35 -3.67 -10.61
N GLY A 230 -14.33 -5.00 -10.49
CA GLY A 230 -13.09 -5.78 -10.57
C GLY A 230 -12.21 -5.66 -9.32
N LEU A 231 -12.80 -5.58 -8.12
CA LEU A 231 -12.08 -5.44 -6.85
C LEU A 231 -11.15 -6.62 -6.52
N ASN A 232 -11.31 -7.74 -7.21
CA ASN A 232 -10.47 -8.93 -7.06
C ASN A 232 -9.11 -8.80 -7.76
N THR A 233 -8.87 -7.73 -8.51
CA THR A 233 -7.63 -7.54 -9.29
C THR A 233 -6.43 -7.18 -8.45
N ASP A 234 -6.59 -6.58 -7.27
CA ASP A 234 -5.49 -6.22 -6.37
C ASP A 234 -5.92 -6.19 -4.89
N PHE A 235 -4.97 -5.95 -3.98
CA PHE A 235 -5.18 -5.73 -2.55
C PHE A 235 -5.00 -4.26 -2.14
N GLY A 236 -5.43 -3.33 -3.01
CA GLY A 236 -5.35 -1.90 -2.78
C GLY A 236 -4.04 -1.28 -3.28
N PRO A 237 -3.97 0.05 -3.31
CA PRO A 237 -2.83 0.78 -3.84
C PRO A 237 -1.63 0.70 -2.91
N ALA A 238 -0.43 0.51 -3.49
CA ALA A 238 0.82 0.62 -2.76
C ALA A 238 1.23 2.10 -2.60
N ARG A 239 2.05 2.39 -1.57
CA ARG A 239 2.61 3.71 -1.26
C ARG A 239 4.09 3.61 -0.89
N ILE A 240 4.82 4.74 -0.95
CA ILE A 240 6.22 4.83 -0.53
C ILE A 240 6.30 5.15 0.97
N GLY A 241 5.48 6.11 1.39
CA GLY A 241 5.41 6.54 2.79
C GLY A 241 4.87 5.47 3.72
N PRO A 242 5.10 5.60 5.02
CA PRO A 242 4.48 4.73 6.01
C PRO A 242 2.95 4.93 5.98
N GLY A 243 2.21 3.85 6.17
CA GLY A 243 0.75 3.88 6.17
C GLY A 243 0.16 2.57 5.68
N ILE A 244 -1.16 2.51 5.46
CA ILE A 244 -1.78 1.34 4.85
C ILE A 244 -1.27 1.20 3.42
N ASN A 245 -0.58 0.11 3.16
CA ASN A 245 -0.01 -0.16 1.85
C ASN A 245 -0.67 -1.41 1.27
N GLY A 246 -1.16 -1.30 0.02
CA GLY A 246 -1.35 -2.43 -0.86
C GLY A 246 0.00 -2.92 -1.40
N SER A 247 -0.01 -3.47 -2.59
CA SER A 247 1.23 -3.89 -3.27
C SER A 247 1.27 -3.41 -4.71
N ASP A 248 2.43 -3.58 -5.34
CA ASP A 248 2.58 -3.35 -6.78
C ASP A 248 1.89 -4.45 -7.60
N ALA A 249 1.59 -5.61 -6.99
CA ALA A 249 0.90 -6.70 -7.65
C ALA A 249 -0.55 -6.33 -8.00
N TYR A 250 -0.95 -6.65 -9.21
CA TYR A 250 -2.33 -6.61 -9.67
C TYR A 250 -2.53 -7.54 -10.85
N ALA A 251 -3.77 -7.97 -11.07
CA ALA A 251 -4.16 -8.76 -12.22
C ALA A 251 -4.57 -7.84 -13.38
N ALA A 252 -4.01 -8.07 -14.56
CA ALA A 252 -4.53 -7.46 -15.79
C ALA A 252 -5.91 -8.04 -16.06
N ALA A 253 -6.96 -7.24 -15.91
CA ALA A 253 -8.32 -7.68 -16.21
C ALA A 253 -8.62 -7.50 -17.71
N PRO A 254 -9.40 -8.42 -18.34
CA PRO A 254 -9.83 -8.27 -19.74
C PRO A 254 -10.71 -7.05 -19.96
N ALA A 255 -11.49 -6.65 -18.95
CA ALA A 255 -12.30 -5.44 -18.94
C ALA A 255 -11.67 -4.37 -18.03
N ALA A 256 -12.03 -3.11 -18.25
CA ALA A 256 -11.61 -2.04 -17.36
C ALA A 256 -12.10 -2.32 -15.93
N SER A 257 -11.18 -2.26 -14.96
CA SER A 257 -11.48 -2.33 -13.54
C SER A 257 -11.22 -0.96 -12.93
N TRP A 258 -12.03 -0.57 -11.97
CA TRP A 258 -11.85 0.70 -11.27
C TRP A 258 -12.51 0.64 -9.89
N TYR A 259 -11.98 1.39 -8.96
CA TYR A 259 -12.61 1.57 -7.66
C TYR A 259 -12.24 2.92 -7.05
N VAL A 260 -13.14 3.42 -6.21
CA VAL A 260 -12.85 4.45 -5.23
C VAL A 260 -12.63 3.78 -3.87
N PHE A 261 -11.79 4.37 -3.06
CA PHE A 261 -11.48 3.82 -1.75
C PHE A 261 -11.31 4.89 -0.69
N SER A 262 -11.55 4.51 0.54
CA SER A 262 -11.16 5.26 1.74
C SER A 262 -10.65 4.30 2.81
N GLY A 263 -9.75 4.78 3.67
CA GLY A 263 -9.17 3.92 4.70
C GLY A 263 -8.69 4.71 5.90
N VAL A 264 -8.64 4.03 7.03
CA VAL A 264 -8.09 4.57 8.28
C VAL A 264 -7.06 3.59 8.83
N SER A 265 -5.99 4.13 9.41
CA SER A 265 -5.00 3.34 10.13
C SER A 265 -4.47 4.05 11.36
N GLY A 266 -3.92 3.25 12.27
CA GLY A 266 -3.14 3.71 13.41
C GLY A 266 -1.82 2.99 13.48
N GLN A 267 -0.78 3.73 13.88
CA GLN A 267 0.57 3.23 14.08
C GLN A 267 0.98 3.48 15.53
N ALA A 268 1.56 2.46 16.17
CA ALA A 268 2.32 2.61 17.40
C ALA A 268 3.81 2.54 17.02
N ILE A 269 4.53 3.66 17.19
CA ILE A 269 5.90 3.84 16.72
C ILE A 269 6.86 3.73 17.91
N GLY A 270 7.75 2.75 17.88
CA GLY A 270 8.83 2.57 18.85
C GLY A 270 10.04 3.45 18.55
N ARG A 271 10.37 3.62 17.26
CA ARG A 271 11.45 4.47 16.74
C ARG A 271 11.10 5.01 15.36
N ASP A 272 11.56 6.22 15.06
CA ASP A 272 11.56 6.82 13.73
C ASP A 272 12.84 7.65 13.56
N ALA A 273 13.79 7.16 12.75
CA ALA A 273 15.09 7.82 12.55
C ALA A 273 14.97 9.27 12.06
N PHE A 274 13.89 9.60 11.35
CA PHE A 274 13.66 10.95 10.82
C PHE A 274 13.14 11.94 11.86
N LEU A 275 12.80 11.45 13.06
CA LEU A 275 12.37 12.24 14.22
C LEU A 275 13.32 12.06 15.42
N ASP A 276 13.66 10.82 15.76
CA ASP A 276 14.53 10.48 16.90
C ASP A 276 16.02 10.73 16.59
N GLY A 277 16.36 10.98 15.31
CA GLY A 277 17.74 11.21 14.88
C GLY A 277 18.55 9.93 14.65
N ALA A 278 19.84 10.09 14.42
CA ALA A 278 20.77 9.00 14.13
C ALA A 278 20.89 8.01 15.31
N LEU A 279 21.07 6.72 14.98
CA LEU A 279 21.19 5.65 15.98
C LEU A 279 22.64 5.55 16.52
N PHE A 280 23.64 5.74 15.64
CA PHE A 280 25.05 5.48 15.95
C PHE A 280 25.87 6.76 16.15
N SER A 281 25.26 7.95 16.03
CA SER A 281 25.93 9.23 16.22
C SER A 281 24.98 10.26 16.86
N ARG A 282 25.57 11.33 17.44
CA ARG A 282 24.76 12.46 17.93
C ARG A 282 24.20 13.25 16.75
N SER A 283 22.92 13.55 16.79
CA SER A 283 22.25 14.34 15.77
C SER A 283 21.10 15.17 16.36
N VAL A 284 20.59 16.07 15.55
CA VAL A 284 19.32 16.78 15.83
C VAL A 284 18.18 15.77 15.88
N HIS A 285 17.20 16.00 16.75
CA HIS A 285 16.02 15.15 16.93
C HIS A 285 14.88 15.95 17.54
N VAL A 286 13.68 15.40 17.48
CA VAL A 286 12.47 15.94 18.12
C VAL A 286 11.75 14.85 18.90
N ASP A 287 10.90 15.25 19.85
CA ASP A 287 10.07 14.32 20.62
C ASP A 287 8.93 13.77 19.72
N ARG A 288 9.09 12.55 19.21
CA ARG A 288 8.03 11.93 18.41
C ARG A 288 6.80 11.58 19.24
N ASN A 289 5.65 11.54 18.58
CA ASN A 289 4.43 10.95 19.12
C ASN A 289 4.48 9.42 18.91
N ILE A 290 4.11 8.68 19.94
CA ILE A 290 4.08 7.22 19.88
C ILE A 290 2.93 6.74 18.98
N LEU A 291 1.78 7.40 19.06
CA LEU A 291 0.61 7.05 18.26
C LEU A 291 0.39 8.06 17.13
N VAL A 292 0.31 7.55 15.91
CA VAL A 292 0.02 8.35 14.71
C VAL A 292 -1.16 7.73 13.98
N GLY A 293 -2.19 8.54 13.75
CA GLY A 293 -3.37 8.18 12.98
C GLY A 293 -3.26 8.65 11.54
N GLU A 294 -3.89 7.93 10.64
CA GLU A 294 -3.93 8.26 9.22
C GLU A 294 -5.31 8.01 8.62
N LEU A 295 -5.74 8.91 7.76
CA LEU A 295 -6.87 8.76 6.86
C LEU A 295 -6.35 8.81 5.43
N GLN A 296 -6.88 7.98 4.55
CA GLN A 296 -6.60 8.05 3.11
C GLN A 296 -7.87 7.92 2.30
N ALA A 297 -7.87 8.50 1.09
CA ALA A 297 -8.91 8.31 0.09
C ALA A 297 -8.32 8.43 -1.30
N GLY A 298 -8.94 7.78 -2.29
CA GLY A 298 -8.40 7.82 -3.63
C GLY A 298 -9.21 7.04 -4.65
N VAL A 299 -8.61 6.91 -5.83
CA VAL A 299 -9.17 6.20 -6.97
C VAL A 299 -8.09 5.38 -7.66
N ALA A 300 -8.45 4.19 -8.12
CA ALA A 300 -7.61 3.35 -8.96
C ALA A 300 -8.36 2.95 -10.22
N VAL A 301 -7.65 2.94 -11.36
CA VAL A 301 -8.15 2.46 -12.65
C VAL A 301 -7.13 1.48 -13.21
N ILE A 302 -7.61 0.31 -13.64
CA ILE A 302 -6.80 -0.73 -14.28
C ILE A 302 -7.42 -0.99 -15.67
N TRP A 303 -6.64 -0.77 -16.70
CA TRP A 303 -7.10 -0.95 -18.07
C TRP A 303 -5.95 -1.40 -18.98
N GLN A 304 -6.18 -2.46 -19.73
CA GLN A 304 -5.20 -3.02 -20.69
C GLN A 304 -3.78 -3.23 -20.08
N GLY A 305 -3.72 -3.76 -18.86
CA GLY A 305 -2.44 -4.01 -18.20
C GLY A 305 -1.78 -2.78 -17.56
N VAL A 306 -2.40 -1.60 -17.66
CA VAL A 306 -1.93 -0.38 -17.00
C VAL A 306 -2.79 -0.09 -15.78
N ARG A 307 -2.16 0.20 -14.64
CA ARG A 307 -2.85 0.69 -13.42
C ARG A 307 -2.41 2.11 -13.13
N LEU A 308 -3.38 3.02 -13.03
CA LEU A 308 -3.20 4.39 -12.55
C LEU A 308 -3.93 4.55 -11.21
N THR A 309 -3.22 5.09 -10.21
CA THR A 309 -3.80 5.31 -8.88
C THR A 309 -3.45 6.69 -8.36
N TYR A 310 -4.44 7.38 -7.81
CA TYR A 310 -4.26 8.58 -7.00
C TYR A 310 -4.70 8.30 -5.56
N THR A 311 -3.88 8.69 -4.59
CA THR A 311 -4.18 8.58 -3.15
C THR A 311 -3.91 9.92 -2.48
N GLN A 312 -4.90 10.44 -1.79
CA GLN A 312 -4.76 11.56 -0.85
C GLN A 312 -4.65 11.00 0.56
N THR A 313 -3.67 11.47 1.31
CA THR A 313 -3.40 11.05 2.69
C THR A 313 -3.45 12.23 3.64
N TRP A 314 -4.00 12.02 4.83
CA TRP A 314 -4.00 12.94 5.96
C TRP A 314 -3.47 12.20 7.18
N GLN A 315 -2.49 12.79 7.85
CA GLN A 315 -1.85 12.23 9.05
C GLN A 315 -2.01 13.16 10.24
N THR A 316 -2.18 12.59 11.43
CA THR A 316 -2.08 13.32 12.69
C THR A 316 -0.64 13.76 12.95
N GLU A 317 -0.44 14.58 13.97
CA GLU A 317 0.88 15.06 14.36
C GLU A 317 1.83 13.89 14.69
N GLN A 318 3.03 13.92 14.10
CA GLN A 318 4.05 12.89 14.26
C GLN A 318 5.02 13.19 15.42
N TYR A 319 5.13 14.47 15.83
CA TYR A 319 6.03 14.91 16.89
C TYR A 319 5.44 16.09 17.66
N ARG A 320 5.93 16.30 18.87
CA ARG A 320 5.58 17.46 19.69
C ARG A 320 6.03 18.74 19.00
N HIS A 321 5.25 19.81 19.11
CA HIS A 321 5.47 21.09 18.44
C HIS A 321 5.34 21.07 16.92
N GLN A 322 4.93 19.98 16.32
CA GLN A 322 4.49 20.00 14.94
C GLN A 322 3.36 21.01 14.79
N ARG A 323 3.35 21.76 13.68
CA ARG A 323 2.25 22.69 13.39
C ARG A 323 0.91 21.98 13.53
N PRO A 324 -0.01 22.50 14.35
CA PRO A 324 -1.30 21.84 14.60
C PRO A 324 -2.10 21.56 13.32
N GLY A 325 -2.87 20.48 13.35
CA GLY A 325 -3.74 20.03 12.27
C GLY A 325 -3.16 18.88 11.45
N LEU A 326 -4.00 18.33 10.60
CA LEU A 326 -3.59 17.20 9.77
C LEU A 326 -2.54 17.63 8.75
N PHE A 327 -1.45 16.90 8.70
CA PHE A 327 -0.51 16.94 7.60
C PHE A 327 -1.07 16.11 6.43
N ASN A 328 -0.90 16.56 5.20
CA ASN A 328 -1.40 15.82 4.05
C ASN A 328 -0.43 15.86 2.87
N PHE A 329 -0.50 14.82 2.05
CA PHE A 329 0.24 14.68 0.82
C PHE A 329 -0.55 13.81 -0.17
N GLY A 330 -0.24 13.96 -1.46
CA GLY A 330 -0.80 13.14 -2.52
C GLY A 330 0.21 12.13 -3.04
N SER A 331 -0.26 10.98 -3.52
CA SER A 331 0.51 9.95 -4.20
C SER A 331 -0.09 9.67 -5.57
N LEU A 332 0.75 9.66 -6.60
CA LEU A 332 0.41 9.25 -7.95
C LEU A 332 1.24 8.03 -8.32
N THR A 333 0.58 6.95 -8.75
CA THR A 333 1.23 5.70 -9.13
C THR A 333 0.81 5.30 -10.52
N LEU A 334 1.79 4.96 -11.35
CA LEU A 334 1.61 4.36 -12.66
C LEU A 334 2.32 3.00 -12.66
N SER A 335 1.57 1.93 -12.97
CA SER A 335 2.11 0.57 -13.13
C SER A 335 1.72 0.02 -14.50
N ALA A 336 2.58 -0.79 -15.09
CA ALA A 336 2.31 -1.48 -16.34
C ALA A 336 2.80 -2.93 -16.28
N THR A 337 2.02 -3.85 -16.86
CA THR A 337 2.34 -5.28 -16.98
C THR A 337 2.87 -5.57 -18.38
N PHE A 338 3.95 -6.37 -18.48
CA PHE A 338 4.58 -6.76 -19.75
C PHE A 338 4.75 -8.28 -19.84
#